data_dd7751a5f70a03462420d135ab9186e9
#
_entry.id   dd7751a5f70a03462420d135ab9186e9
#
_cell.length_a   1.000
_cell.length_b   1.000
_cell.length_c   1.000
_cell.angle_alpha   90.00
_cell.angle_beta   90.00
_cell.angle_gamma   90.00
#
_symmetry.space_group_name_H-M   'P 1'
#
loop_
_entity.id
_entity.type
_entity.pdbx_description
1 polymer ?
#
loop_
_entity_poly.entity_id
_entity_poly.type
_entity_poly.pdbx_seq_one_letter_code
_entity_poly.pdbx_strand_id
1 'polypeptide(L)'
;MTLLVKLMTDPTYQRRRWEMRNFRYRFFLRTLFVYPDATFRYLRALCELENLEQLLEASPVLPAKLHRPYLYRSNTVRQRAQAVLEHYQFVRTQPEPVRRYLQVYRETPLVTTEGRGGEQISVTCTPCGFDREGELMLVLYCDGTPVIRISFSFIRWRGNFTLFIGGLQGPREDGADIIRHATRVCHGLFPRRVLCEAVAALAEVCRLYTITAVSEEQHVLRHDRYAARKQGRFVARYSECWISAGGVYDESGVYRLSVPLPRKDAEDIPARKRAEYRRRNALLDSIRSGIRNICRDGLHSVNGCQAEWLK
;
A
#
# COMPACT_ATOMS: atom_id res chain seq x y z
N MET A 1 12.99 -3.14 29.69
CA MET A 1 13.10 -1.69 29.39
C MET A 1 12.01 -1.34 28.37
N THR A 2 11.19 -0.33 28.61
CA THR A 2 10.08 0.02 27.72
C THR A 2 10.60 0.54 26.36
N LEU A 3 9.88 0.29 25.27
CA LEU A 3 10.23 0.79 23.93
C LEU A 3 10.50 2.30 23.93
N LEU A 4 9.74 3.08 24.71
CA LEU A 4 9.95 4.51 24.86
C LEU A 4 11.38 4.84 25.32
N VAL A 5 11.90 4.15 26.32
CA VAL A 5 13.26 4.36 26.84
C VAL A 5 14.28 4.00 25.76
N LYS A 6 14.12 2.86 25.08
CA LYS A 6 15.00 2.47 23.96
C LYS A 6 15.05 3.54 22.86
N LEU A 7 13.90 4.08 22.44
CA LEU A 7 13.83 5.14 21.43
C LEU A 7 14.54 6.44 21.85
N MET A 8 14.66 6.70 23.14
CA MET A 8 15.27 7.92 23.67
C MET A 8 16.78 7.76 23.95
N THR A 9 17.23 6.56 24.33
CA THR A 9 18.58 6.34 24.86
C THR A 9 19.44 5.41 24.01
N ASP A 10 18.85 4.50 23.25
CA ASP A 10 19.59 3.48 22.50
C ASP A 10 19.87 3.94 21.05
N PRO A 11 21.14 4.13 20.66
CA PRO A 11 21.51 4.56 19.31
C PRO A 11 21.01 3.62 18.21
N THR A 12 20.83 2.32 18.47
CA THR A 12 20.36 1.36 17.49
C THR A 12 18.93 1.64 17.02
N TYR A 13 18.11 2.26 17.88
CA TYR A 13 16.75 2.70 17.57
C TYR A 13 16.70 4.14 17.02
N GLN A 14 17.82 4.89 17.06
CA GLN A 14 17.88 6.29 16.63
C GLN A 14 18.29 6.43 15.15
N ARG A 15 17.57 5.77 14.24
CA ARG A 15 17.82 5.83 12.80
C ARG A 15 16.99 6.92 12.14
N ARG A 16 17.51 7.55 11.07
CA ARG A 16 16.84 8.55 10.22
C ARG A 16 16.32 9.73 11.04
N ARG A 17 14.99 9.90 11.15
CA ARG A 17 14.36 11.02 11.86
C ARG A 17 14.63 11.00 13.36
N TRP A 18 14.89 9.84 13.96
CA TRP A 18 15.24 9.72 15.37
C TRP A 18 16.64 10.27 15.69
N GLU A 19 17.52 10.42 14.71
CA GLU A 19 18.79 11.10 14.85
C GLU A 19 18.61 12.60 15.19
N MET A 20 17.49 13.18 14.72
CA MET A 20 17.17 14.58 14.93
C MET A 20 16.68 14.83 16.36
N ARG A 21 17.48 15.56 17.17
CA ARG A 21 17.11 15.91 18.55
C ARG A 21 15.72 16.53 18.67
N ASN A 22 15.36 17.45 17.77
CA ASN A 22 14.06 18.10 17.76
C ASN A 22 12.89 17.11 17.51
N PHE A 23 13.10 16.04 16.76
CA PHE A 23 12.08 15.02 16.53
C PHE A 23 11.84 14.21 17.81
N ARG A 24 12.91 13.76 18.47
CA ARG A 24 12.84 13.02 19.76
C ARG A 24 12.15 13.85 20.83
N TYR A 25 12.57 15.11 21.01
CA TYR A 25 11.99 16.03 21.99
C TYR A 25 10.49 16.24 21.76
N ARG A 26 10.06 16.50 20.51
CA ARG A 26 8.63 16.64 20.18
C ARG A 26 7.84 15.35 20.37
N PHE A 27 8.42 14.21 20.10
CA PHE A 27 7.79 12.92 20.38
C PHE A 27 7.59 12.73 21.87
N PHE A 28 8.63 12.96 22.66
CA PHE A 28 8.59 12.85 24.11
C PHE A 28 7.55 13.78 24.73
N LEU A 29 7.55 15.07 24.39
CA LEU A 29 6.56 16.03 24.90
C LEU A 29 5.13 15.60 24.55
N ARG A 30 4.88 15.14 23.32
CA ARG A 30 3.55 14.67 22.96
C ARG A 30 3.15 13.40 23.68
N THR A 31 4.09 12.51 23.92
CA THR A 31 3.86 11.28 24.67
C THR A 31 3.45 11.58 26.10
N LEU A 32 4.12 12.48 26.78
CA LEU A 32 3.88 12.72 28.20
C LEU A 32 2.75 13.71 28.47
N PHE A 33 2.62 14.77 27.67
CA PHE A 33 1.74 15.89 28.00
C PHE A 33 0.52 16.03 27.11
N VAL A 34 0.53 15.46 25.88
CA VAL A 34 -0.57 15.66 24.93
C VAL A 34 -1.40 14.40 24.74
N TYR A 35 -0.76 13.25 24.59
CA TYR A 35 -1.43 11.98 24.29
C TYR A 35 -0.85 10.80 25.08
N PRO A 36 -0.71 10.89 26.43
CA PRO A 36 -0.01 9.86 27.21
C PRO A 36 -0.68 8.50 27.06
N ASP A 37 -1.96 8.40 27.35
CA ASP A 37 -2.72 7.16 27.31
C ASP A 37 -2.68 6.49 25.92
N ALA A 38 -2.95 7.24 24.86
CA ALA A 38 -2.92 6.70 23.50
C ALA A 38 -1.52 6.22 23.10
N THR A 39 -0.47 6.97 23.49
CA THR A 39 0.90 6.62 23.11
C THR A 39 1.41 5.42 23.89
N PHE A 40 1.19 5.35 25.20
CA PHE A 40 1.63 4.21 26.00
C PHE A 40 0.94 2.91 25.56
N ARG A 41 -0.38 2.94 25.32
CA ARG A 41 -1.10 1.77 24.79
C ARG A 41 -0.57 1.35 23.43
N TYR A 42 -0.34 2.30 22.54
CA TYR A 42 0.20 2.04 21.21
C TYR A 42 1.61 1.43 21.27
N LEU A 43 2.53 2.02 22.06
CA LEU A 43 3.89 1.49 22.20
C LEU A 43 3.91 0.10 22.82
N ARG A 44 3.02 -0.16 23.80
CA ARG A 44 2.87 -1.51 24.38
C ARG A 44 2.42 -2.50 23.32
N ALA A 45 1.38 -2.18 22.55
CA ALA A 45 0.89 -3.05 21.50
C ALA A 45 1.92 -3.27 20.36
N LEU A 46 2.78 -2.28 20.07
CA LEU A 46 3.89 -2.48 19.14
C LEU A 46 4.90 -3.51 19.65
N CYS A 47 5.15 -3.54 20.98
CA CYS A 47 6.06 -4.53 21.58
C CYS A 47 5.52 -5.98 21.46
N GLU A 48 4.23 -6.16 21.24
CA GLU A 48 3.58 -7.46 21.04
C GLU A 48 3.64 -7.94 19.58
N LEU A 49 4.13 -7.09 18.65
CA LEU A 49 4.29 -7.47 17.25
C LEU A 49 5.51 -8.38 17.07
N GLU A 50 5.30 -9.42 16.28
CA GLU A 50 6.40 -10.27 15.80
C GLU A 50 7.37 -9.43 14.96
N ASN A 51 8.67 -9.71 15.08
CA ASN A 51 9.73 -9.06 14.28
C ASN A 51 9.77 -7.53 14.41
N LEU A 52 9.44 -6.96 15.58
CA LEU A 52 9.42 -5.52 15.82
C LEU A 52 10.72 -4.83 15.39
N GLU A 53 11.88 -5.45 15.62
CA GLU A 53 13.18 -4.86 15.24
C GLU A 53 13.30 -4.68 13.73
N GLN A 54 12.91 -5.68 12.94
CA GLN A 54 12.87 -5.60 11.47
C GLN A 54 11.86 -4.57 10.98
N LEU A 55 10.70 -4.47 11.64
CA LEU A 55 9.70 -3.45 11.34
C LEU A 55 10.23 -2.03 11.62
N LEU A 56 10.97 -1.83 12.70
CA LEU A 56 11.58 -0.55 13.05
C LEU A 56 12.75 -0.21 12.11
N GLU A 57 13.44 -1.21 11.59
CA GLU A 57 14.46 -1.00 10.57
C GLU A 57 13.85 -0.53 9.23
N ALA A 58 12.80 -1.17 8.77
CA ALA A 58 12.08 -0.80 7.54
C ALA A 58 11.30 0.52 7.69
N SER A 59 10.69 0.74 8.85
CA SER A 59 9.88 1.92 9.18
C SER A 59 10.28 2.53 10.52
N PRO A 60 11.43 3.24 10.62
CA PRO A 60 11.91 3.80 11.88
C PRO A 60 10.92 4.77 12.55
N VAL A 61 10.04 5.41 11.77
CA VAL A 61 9.03 6.34 12.28
C VAL A 61 7.77 5.65 12.82
N LEU A 62 7.70 4.32 12.76
CA LEU A 62 6.55 3.53 13.20
C LEU A 62 6.06 3.94 14.61
N PRO A 63 6.92 4.06 15.65
CA PRO A 63 6.47 4.47 16.98
C PRO A 63 5.84 5.86 17.05
N ALA A 64 6.17 6.75 16.10
CA ALA A 64 5.70 8.13 16.07
C ALA A 64 4.54 8.37 15.07
N LYS A 65 4.06 7.33 14.37
CA LYS A 65 2.99 7.48 13.35
C LYS A 65 1.71 8.08 13.93
N LEU A 66 1.30 7.67 15.13
CA LEU A 66 0.10 8.20 15.77
C LEU A 66 0.15 9.72 16.02
N HIS A 67 1.32 10.30 16.23
CA HIS A 67 1.51 11.74 16.46
C HIS A 67 1.52 12.58 15.17
N ARG A 68 1.37 11.95 14.02
CA ARG A 68 1.42 12.59 12.70
C ARG A 68 0.13 12.25 11.94
N PRO A 69 -0.38 13.16 11.08
CA PRO A 69 -1.44 12.78 10.15
C PRO A 69 -1.05 11.51 9.40
N TYR A 70 -1.96 10.55 9.36
CA TYR A 70 -1.71 9.22 8.81
C TYR A 70 -2.96 8.71 8.10
N LEU A 71 -2.77 8.09 6.94
CA LEU A 71 -3.70 7.42 6.06
C LEU A 71 -4.74 8.37 5.42
N TYR A 72 -5.51 9.11 6.20
CA TYR A 72 -6.43 10.14 5.72
C TYR A 72 -6.53 11.34 6.68
N ARG A 73 -7.06 12.47 6.16
CA ARG A 73 -7.03 13.78 6.84
C ARG A 73 -7.72 13.78 8.20
N SER A 74 -8.91 13.21 8.29
CA SER A 74 -9.79 13.34 9.47
C SER A 74 -9.47 12.38 10.61
N ASN A 75 -8.42 11.54 10.51
CA ASN A 75 -8.02 10.60 11.53
C ASN A 75 -7.61 11.27 12.85
N THR A 76 -8.22 10.86 13.94
CA THR A 76 -7.78 11.18 15.31
C THR A 76 -6.51 10.41 15.69
N VAL A 77 -5.84 10.82 16.77
CA VAL A 77 -4.63 10.13 17.26
C VAL A 77 -4.89 8.65 17.59
N ARG A 78 -6.04 8.35 18.23
CA ARG A 78 -6.44 6.96 18.55
C ARG A 78 -6.71 6.15 17.29
N GLN A 79 -7.41 6.71 16.30
CA GLN A 79 -7.67 6.05 15.03
C GLN A 79 -6.38 5.78 14.25
N ARG A 80 -5.39 6.71 14.29
CA ARG A 80 -4.08 6.48 13.67
C ARG A 80 -3.34 5.32 14.31
N ALA A 81 -3.30 5.28 15.65
CA ALA A 81 -2.69 4.17 16.38
C ALA A 81 -3.37 2.84 16.02
N GLN A 82 -4.70 2.83 16.02
CA GLN A 82 -5.50 1.66 15.70
C GLN A 82 -5.26 1.20 14.25
N ALA A 83 -5.28 2.11 13.27
CA ALA A 83 -5.07 1.78 11.86
C ALA A 83 -3.70 1.12 11.60
N VAL A 84 -2.65 1.57 12.29
CA VAL A 84 -1.33 0.94 12.21
C VAL A 84 -1.37 -0.47 12.82
N LEU A 85 -1.94 -0.64 14.01
CA LEU A 85 -2.01 -1.95 14.68
C LEU A 85 -2.89 -2.93 13.91
N GLU A 86 -4.02 -2.49 13.36
CA GLU A 86 -4.91 -3.31 12.54
C GLU A 86 -4.19 -3.85 11.30
N HIS A 87 -3.34 -3.03 10.66
CA HIS A 87 -2.55 -3.49 9.52
C HIS A 87 -1.69 -4.71 9.89
N TYR A 88 -0.87 -4.60 10.93
CA TYR A 88 0.03 -5.70 11.34
C TYR A 88 -0.74 -6.91 11.86
N GLN A 89 -1.83 -6.69 12.61
CA GLN A 89 -2.73 -7.77 13.04
C GLN A 89 -3.33 -8.50 11.86
N PHE A 90 -3.83 -7.78 10.84
CA PHE A 90 -4.38 -8.38 9.64
C PHE A 90 -3.34 -9.19 8.88
N VAL A 91 -2.13 -8.65 8.67
CA VAL A 91 -1.03 -9.37 8.01
C VAL A 91 -0.68 -10.65 8.75
N ARG A 92 -0.66 -10.63 10.08
CA ARG A 92 -0.39 -11.82 10.91
C ARG A 92 -1.45 -12.91 10.74
N THR A 93 -2.71 -12.56 10.47
CA THR A 93 -3.80 -13.54 10.25
C THR A 93 -3.76 -14.19 8.87
N GLN A 94 -2.95 -13.67 7.95
CA GLN A 94 -2.89 -14.24 6.60
C GLN A 94 -2.12 -15.57 6.60
N PRO A 95 -2.50 -16.52 5.71
CA PRO A 95 -1.73 -17.75 5.50
C PRO A 95 -0.26 -17.43 5.18
N GLU A 96 0.65 -18.32 5.57
CA GLU A 96 2.10 -18.10 5.38
C GLU A 96 2.47 -17.74 3.93
N PRO A 97 1.97 -18.40 2.88
CA PRO A 97 2.31 -18.03 1.51
C PRO A 97 1.97 -16.59 1.16
N VAL A 98 0.85 -16.05 1.68
CA VAL A 98 0.44 -14.65 1.47
C VAL A 98 1.22 -13.71 2.39
N ARG A 99 1.37 -14.09 3.66
CA ARG A 99 2.01 -13.27 4.69
C ARG A 99 3.43 -12.87 4.31
N ARG A 100 4.23 -13.76 3.73
CA ARG A 100 5.60 -13.45 3.32
C ARG A 100 5.69 -12.35 2.26
N TYR A 101 4.64 -12.16 1.42
CA TYR A 101 4.58 -11.09 0.44
C TYR A 101 4.11 -9.75 1.04
N LEU A 102 3.50 -9.78 2.22
CA LEU A 102 3.01 -8.61 2.94
C LEU A 102 3.98 -8.13 4.04
N GLN A 103 5.17 -8.69 4.12
CA GLN A 103 6.17 -8.30 5.09
C GLN A 103 6.78 -6.94 4.73
N VAL A 104 6.63 -5.96 5.63
CA VAL A 104 7.05 -4.56 5.40
C VAL A 104 8.57 -4.34 5.44
N TYR A 105 9.39 -5.34 5.71
CA TYR A 105 10.84 -5.20 5.84
C TYR A 105 11.61 -5.62 4.59
N ARG A 106 10.95 -6.03 3.53
CA ARG A 106 11.62 -6.36 2.27
C ARG A 106 10.75 -6.05 1.04
N GLU A 107 11.41 -5.86 -0.08
CA GLU A 107 10.80 -5.78 -1.39
C GLU A 107 10.53 -7.19 -1.94
N THR A 108 9.31 -7.44 -2.44
CA THR A 108 8.92 -8.76 -2.92
C THR A 108 8.13 -8.66 -4.21
N PRO A 109 8.63 -9.21 -5.34
CA PRO A 109 7.89 -9.28 -6.59
C PRO A 109 6.63 -10.13 -6.43
N LEU A 110 5.49 -9.61 -6.86
CA LEU A 110 4.20 -10.31 -6.85
C LEU A 110 3.90 -11.00 -8.18
N VAL A 111 4.24 -10.33 -9.27
CA VAL A 111 3.99 -10.82 -10.64
C VAL A 111 4.93 -10.15 -11.62
N THR A 112 5.32 -10.90 -12.63
CA THR A 112 6.02 -10.42 -13.83
C THR A 112 5.28 -10.94 -15.05
N THR A 113 5.11 -10.09 -16.08
CA THR A 113 4.45 -10.40 -17.33
C THR A 113 5.07 -9.59 -18.47
N GLU A 114 4.76 -9.93 -19.70
CA GLU A 114 5.27 -9.24 -20.88
C GLU A 114 4.31 -8.14 -21.34
N GLY A 115 4.89 -7.04 -21.81
CA GLY A 115 4.22 -5.94 -22.48
C GLY A 115 4.02 -6.18 -23.99
N ARG A 116 3.61 -5.11 -24.69
CA ARG A 116 3.26 -5.15 -26.11
C ARG A 116 4.40 -5.58 -27.03
N GLY A 117 5.62 -5.18 -26.74
CA GLY A 117 6.81 -5.43 -27.55
C GLY A 117 7.81 -6.39 -26.89
N GLY A 118 7.39 -7.13 -25.85
CA GLY A 118 8.28 -8.00 -25.06
C GLY A 118 8.91 -7.31 -23.86
N GLU A 119 8.55 -6.05 -23.60
CA GLU A 119 9.02 -5.33 -22.41
C GLU A 119 8.54 -6.04 -21.15
N GLN A 120 9.36 -6.01 -20.10
CA GLN A 120 9.01 -6.60 -18.82
C GLN A 120 8.13 -5.66 -18.00
N ILE A 121 6.93 -6.10 -17.67
CA ILE A 121 6.04 -5.44 -16.69
C ILE A 121 6.10 -6.24 -15.39
N SER A 122 6.41 -5.57 -14.28
CA SER A 122 6.36 -6.24 -12.98
C SER A 122 5.65 -5.38 -11.93
N VAL A 123 5.01 -6.06 -10.98
CA VAL A 123 4.43 -5.43 -9.79
C VAL A 123 5.11 -5.99 -8.56
N THR A 124 5.62 -5.12 -7.72
CA THR A 124 6.36 -5.46 -6.52
C THR A 124 5.68 -4.88 -5.29
N CYS A 125 5.60 -5.65 -4.21
CA CYS A 125 5.20 -5.17 -2.89
C CYS A 125 6.43 -4.71 -2.12
N THR A 126 6.39 -3.50 -1.55
CA THR A 126 7.50 -2.91 -0.80
C THR A 126 7.01 -2.25 0.49
N PRO A 127 7.91 -2.02 1.46
CA PRO A 127 7.64 -1.07 2.54
C PRO A 127 7.24 0.30 1.98
N CYS A 128 6.26 0.95 2.59
CA CYS A 128 5.77 2.22 2.07
C CYS A 128 6.79 3.35 2.27
N GLY A 129 7.35 3.86 1.19
CA GLY A 129 8.26 5.02 1.19
C GLY A 129 7.55 6.34 1.55
N PHE A 130 6.21 6.36 1.49
CA PHE A 130 5.35 7.50 1.89
C PHE A 130 4.73 7.22 3.25
N ASP A 131 5.50 7.32 4.31
CA ASP A 131 5.24 6.90 5.69
C ASP A 131 3.91 7.38 6.32
N ARG A 132 3.18 8.25 5.63
CA ARG A 132 1.86 8.76 6.05
C ARG A 132 0.71 8.19 5.26
N GLU A 133 0.97 7.59 4.12
CA GLU A 133 -0.05 7.12 3.18
C GLU A 133 -0.34 5.62 3.33
N GLY A 134 0.46 4.89 4.11
CA GLY A 134 0.27 3.46 4.36
C GLY A 134 1.47 2.78 4.99
N GLU A 135 1.34 1.47 5.17
CA GLU A 135 2.42 0.60 5.64
C GLU A 135 3.11 -0.12 4.47
N LEU A 136 2.34 -0.48 3.45
CA LEU A 136 2.79 -1.14 2.24
C LEU A 136 2.55 -0.29 1.00
N MET A 137 3.27 -0.61 -0.05
CA MET A 137 3.16 0.05 -1.35
C MET A 137 3.30 -0.99 -2.46
N LEU A 138 2.41 -0.98 -3.44
CA LEU A 138 2.64 -1.64 -4.72
C LEU A 138 3.31 -0.68 -5.69
N VAL A 139 4.32 -1.16 -6.39
CA VAL A 139 5.06 -0.42 -7.43
C VAL A 139 4.93 -1.17 -8.74
N LEU A 140 4.48 -0.49 -9.78
CA LEU A 140 4.53 -0.97 -11.15
C LEU A 140 5.85 -0.56 -11.79
N TYR A 141 6.57 -1.52 -12.34
CA TYR A 141 7.79 -1.30 -13.10
C TYR A 141 7.58 -1.65 -14.58
N CYS A 142 8.28 -0.95 -15.43
CA CYS A 142 8.43 -1.26 -16.85
C CYS A 142 9.94 -1.29 -17.15
N ASP A 143 10.47 -2.44 -17.56
CA ASP A 143 11.90 -2.68 -17.77
C ASP A 143 12.78 -2.18 -16.61
N GLY A 144 12.38 -2.50 -15.38
CA GLY A 144 13.06 -2.08 -14.15
C GLY A 144 12.84 -0.60 -13.76
N THR A 145 12.19 0.20 -14.61
CA THR A 145 11.90 1.61 -14.32
C THR A 145 10.58 1.72 -13.53
N PRO A 146 10.57 2.33 -12.33
CA PRO A 146 9.36 2.50 -11.53
C PRO A 146 8.43 3.55 -12.16
N VAL A 147 7.20 3.14 -12.51
CA VAL A 147 6.23 3.95 -13.24
C VAL A 147 5.22 4.62 -12.32
N ILE A 148 4.63 3.86 -11.40
CA ILE A 148 3.56 4.36 -10.53
C ILE A 148 3.53 3.54 -9.24
N ARG A 149 3.05 4.16 -8.15
CA ARG A 149 3.00 3.58 -6.81
C ARG A 149 1.65 3.79 -6.17
N ILE A 150 1.12 2.77 -5.49
CA ILE A 150 -0.08 2.87 -4.65
C ILE A 150 0.32 2.49 -3.23
N SER A 151 0.15 3.42 -2.28
CA SER A 151 0.37 3.23 -0.86
C SER A 151 -0.91 2.79 -0.17
N PHE A 152 -0.85 1.78 0.70
CA PHE A 152 -2.04 1.24 1.36
C PHE A 152 -1.75 0.65 2.74
N SER A 153 -2.83 0.43 3.49
CA SER A 153 -2.84 -0.35 4.73
C SER A 153 -4.10 -1.21 4.79
N PHE A 154 -4.05 -2.30 5.51
CA PHE A 154 -5.24 -3.07 5.87
C PHE A 154 -5.80 -2.51 7.17
N ILE A 155 -7.03 -2.00 7.14
CA ILE A 155 -7.68 -1.42 8.30
C ILE A 155 -9.16 -1.82 8.37
N ARG A 156 -9.78 -1.62 9.53
CA ARG A 156 -11.24 -1.69 9.64
C ARG A 156 -11.86 -0.36 9.21
N TRP A 157 -12.70 -0.44 8.22
CA TRP A 157 -13.52 0.69 7.77
C TRP A 157 -14.98 0.33 7.94
N ARG A 158 -15.71 1.10 8.77
CA ARG A 158 -17.12 0.79 9.11
C ARG A 158 -17.32 -0.66 9.59
N GLY A 159 -16.41 -1.15 10.43
CA GLY A 159 -16.49 -2.47 11.05
C GLY A 159 -15.86 -3.62 10.25
N ASN A 160 -15.67 -3.49 8.94
CA ASN A 160 -15.11 -4.52 8.08
C ASN A 160 -13.67 -4.23 7.67
N PHE A 161 -12.83 -5.26 7.56
CA PHE A 161 -11.51 -5.09 6.98
C PHE A 161 -11.58 -4.69 5.51
N THR A 162 -10.78 -3.72 5.13
CA THR A 162 -10.58 -3.25 3.75
C THR A 162 -9.10 -3.01 3.49
N LEU A 163 -8.69 -3.13 2.24
CA LEU A 163 -7.45 -2.55 1.76
C LEU A 163 -7.70 -1.05 1.56
N PHE A 164 -7.12 -0.22 2.43
CA PHE A 164 -7.30 1.24 2.37
C PHE A 164 -6.13 1.88 1.63
N ILE A 165 -6.41 2.47 0.47
CA ILE A 165 -5.44 3.21 -0.33
C ILE A 165 -5.34 4.64 0.21
N GLY A 166 -4.18 5.01 0.75
CA GLY A 166 -3.91 6.34 1.29
C GLY A 166 -3.21 7.28 0.31
N GLY A 167 -2.71 6.76 -0.84
CA GLY A 167 -2.05 7.59 -1.85
C GLY A 167 -1.73 6.86 -3.14
N LEU A 168 -1.59 7.66 -4.21
CA LEU A 168 -1.20 7.24 -5.54
C LEU A 168 -0.12 8.22 -6.05
N GLN A 169 1.06 7.73 -6.40
CA GLN A 169 2.21 8.55 -6.77
C GLN A 169 2.75 8.16 -8.14
N GLY A 170 2.85 9.14 -9.04
CA GLY A 170 3.55 9.00 -10.32
C GLY A 170 5.06 9.21 -10.18
N PRO A 171 5.82 9.11 -11.29
CA PRO A 171 7.22 9.44 -11.33
C PRO A 171 7.42 10.95 -11.12
N ARG A 172 8.59 11.34 -10.59
CA ARG A 172 8.89 12.75 -10.26
C ARG A 172 9.52 13.49 -11.44
N GLU A 173 10.53 12.87 -12.04
CA GLU A 173 11.30 13.42 -13.16
C GLU A 173 10.90 12.68 -14.43
N ASP A 174 10.89 13.34 -15.57
CA ASP A 174 10.48 12.79 -16.89
C ASP A 174 9.13 12.04 -16.87
N GLY A 175 8.27 12.43 -15.94
CA GLY A 175 7.06 11.69 -15.61
C GLY A 175 6.12 11.48 -16.78
N ALA A 176 6.00 12.48 -17.68
CA ALA A 176 5.14 12.40 -18.86
C ALA A 176 5.63 11.32 -19.84
N ASP A 177 6.93 11.22 -20.06
CA ASP A 177 7.52 10.27 -21.01
C ASP A 177 7.48 8.85 -20.46
N ILE A 178 7.80 8.66 -19.17
CA ILE A 178 7.68 7.38 -18.48
C ILE A 178 6.23 6.86 -18.55
N ILE A 179 5.24 7.70 -18.25
CA ILE A 179 3.83 7.32 -18.31
C ILE A 179 3.38 7.03 -19.74
N ARG A 180 3.84 7.81 -20.72
CA ARG A 180 3.52 7.60 -22.13
C ARG A 180 4.11 6.29 -22.64
N HIS A 181 5.38 6.01 -22.32
CA HIS A 181 6.03 4.75 -22.65
C HIS A 181 5.29 3.56 -22.01
N ALA A 182 5.09 3.56 -20.72
CA ALA A 182 4.39 2.50 -20.00
C ALA A 182 2.95 2.29 -20.49
N THR A 183 2.25 3.36 -20.92
CA THR A 183 0.91 3.25 -21.52
C THR A 183 0.97 2.48 -22.85
N ARG A 184 2.00 2.71 -23.68
CA ARG A 184 2.18 1.94 -24.94
C ARG A 184 2.47 0.49 -24.65
N VAL A 185 3.38 0.22 -23.73
CA VAL A 185 3.76 -1.12 -23.25
C VAL A 185 2.53 -1.88 -22.72
N CYS A 186 1.65 -1.21 -21.99
CA CYS A 186 0.41 -1.76 -21.46
C CYS A 186 -0.76 -1.76 -22.48
N HIS A 187 -0.50 -1.88 -23.78
CA HIS A 187 -1.53 -1.90 -24.83
C HIS A 187 -2.48 -0.69 -24.82
N GLY A 188 -2.00 0.49 -24.43
CA GLY A 188 -2.79 1.70 -24.29
C GLY A 188 -3.61 1.79 -23.00
N LEU A 189 -3.43 0.89 -22.04
CA LEU A 189 -3.93 1.07 -20.69
C LEU A 189 -3.06 2.07 -19.91
N PHE A 190 -3.69 2.99 -19.20
CA PHE A 190 -2.95 3.81 -18.26
C PHE A 190 -2.35 2.94 -17.15
N PRO A 191 -1.06 3.13 -16.78
CA PRO A 191 -0.38 2.36 -15.74
C PRO A 191 -1.16 2.30 -14.41
N ARG A 192 -1.87 3.39 -14.05
CA ARG A 192 -2.73 3.43 -12.85
C ARG A 192 -3.84 2.37 -12.89
N ARG A 193 -4.41 2.05 -14.06
CA ARG A 193 -5.46 1.02 -14.16
C ARG A 193 -4.86 -0.38 -13.97
N VAL A 194 -3.65 -0.61 -14.50
CA VAL A 194 -2.91 -1.87 -14.32
C VAL A 194 -2.59 -2.08 -12.84
N LEU A 195 -2.11 -1.04 -12.15
CA LEU A 195 -1.79 -1.15 -10.73
C LEU A 195 -3.04 -1.28 -9.84
N CYS A 196 -4.17 -0.65 -10.21
CA CYS A 196 -5.45 -0.88 -9.52
C CYS A 196 -5.91 -2.35 -9.66
N GLU A 197 -5.71 -3.00 -10.81
CA GLU A 197 -5.99 -4.44 -10.98
C GLU A 197 -5.13 -5.29 -10.05
N ALA A 198 -3.83 -4.95 -9.93
CA ALA A 198 -2.93 -5.64 -9.01
C ALA A 198 -3.37 -5.48 -7.54
N VAL A 199 -3.80 -4.27 -7.13
CA VAL A 199 -4.35 -4.03 -5.79
C VAL A 199 -5.61 -4.86 -5.55
N ALA A 200 -6.51 -4.92 -6.56
CA ALA A 200 -7.74 -5.72 -6.45
C ALA A 200 -7.45 -7.22 -6.37
N ALA A 201 -6.48 -7.71 -7.16
CA ALA A 201 -6.05 -9.10 -7.07
C ALA A 201 -5.43 -9.43 -5.70
N LEU A 202 -4.63 -8.52 -5.13
CA LEU A 202 -4.09 -8.68 -3.80
C LEU A 202 -5.18 -8.67 -2.73
N ALA A 203 -6.17 -7.77 -2.83
CA ALA A 203 -7.32 -7.74 -1.93
C ALA A 203 -8.11 -9.05 -1.99
N GLU A 204 -8.31 -9.61 -3.18
CA GLU A 204 -8.96 -10.90 -3.38
C GLU A 204 -8.19 -12.06 -2.74
N VAL A 205 -6.86 -12.11 -2.92
CA VAL A 205 -5.97 -13.08 -2.27
C VAL A 205 -6.08 -12.98 -0.74
N CYS A 206 -6.22 -11.78 -0.20
CA CYS A 206 -6.45 -11.52 1.22
C CYS A 206 -7.91 -11.71 1.66
N ARG A 207 -8.80 -12.21 0.78
CA ARG A 207 -10.24 -12.43 1.04
C ARG A 207 -10.98 -11.15 1.43
N LEU A 208 -10.59 -10.03 0.86
CA LEU A 208 -11.27 -8.75 0.99
C LEU A 208 -12.18 -8.51 -0.23
N TYR A 209 -13.40 -8.05 0.01
CA TYR A 209 -14.41 -7.81 -1.02
C TYR A 209 -14.54 -6.34 -1.42
N THR A 210 -13.88 -5.46 -0.66
CA THR A 210 -13.92 -4.02 -0.89
C THR A 210 -12.54 -3.41 -0.73
N ILE A 211 -12.27 -2.41 -1.55
CA ILE A 211 -11.13 -1.51 -1.42
C ILE A 211 -11.69 -0.13 -1.10
N THR A 212 -11.09 0.55 -0.15
CA THR A 212 -11.39 1.95 0.16
C THR A 212 -10.24 2.81 -0.31
N ALA A 213 -10.51 3.89 -1.02
CA ALA A 213 -9.48 4.76 -1.56
C ALA A 213 -9.74 6.22 -1.18
N VAL A 214 -8.71 6.91 -0.73
CA VAL A 214 -8.79 8.32 -0.31
C VAL A 214 -9.11 9.22 -1.49
N SER A 215 -9.98 10.23 -1.28
CA SER A 215 -10.17 11.33 -2.23
C SER A 215 -9.07 12.38 -2.09
N GLU A 216 -9.04 13.36 -3.00
CA GLU A 216 -8.15 14.52 -2.92
C GLU A 216 -8.36 15.30 -1.62
N GLU A 217 -9.62 15.44 -1.19
CA GLU A 217 -9.99 16.23 0.00
C GLU A 217 -9.57 15.53 1.28
N GLN A 218 -9.69 14.20 1.32
CA GLN A 218 -9.33 13.39 2.48
C GLN A 218 -7.86 12.96 2.49
N HIS A 219 -7.09 13.31 1.46
CA HIS A 219 -5.68 12.95 1.44
C HIS A 219 -4.93 13.56 2.63
N VAL A 220 -4.04 12.76 3.22
CA VAL A 220 -3.30 13.12 4.45
C VAL A 220 -2.54 14.43 4.37
N LEU A 221 -2.10 14.86 3.19
CA LEU A 221 -1.39 16.12 2.98
C LEU A 221 -2.32 17.34 2.99
N ARG A 222 -3.65 17.16 2.94
CA ARG A 222 -4.66 18.21 3.13
C ARG A 222 -4.97 18.49 4.59
N HIS A 223 -4.39 17.74 5.51
CA HIS A 223 -4.53 18.02 6.94
C HIS A 223 -4.01 19.42 7.27
N ASP A 224 -4.71 20.15 8.14
CA ASP A 224 -4.46 21.57 8.47
C ASP A 224 -3.01 21.83 8.92
N ARG A 225 -2.39 20.86 9.56
CA ARG A 225 -0.97 20.88 9.93
C ARG A 225 -0.01 21.10 8.75
N TYR A 226 -0.45 20.80 7.52
CA TYR A 226 0.36 20.91 6.29
C TYR A 226 -0.19 21.96 5.32
N ALA A 227 -1.40 22.48 5.54
CA ALA A 227 -2.08 23.39 4.65
C ALA A 227 -1.21 24.60 4.29
N ALA A 228 -0.60 25.24 5.31
CA ALA A 228 0.24 26.43 5.10
C ALA A 228 1.54 26.14 4.30
N ARG A 229 2.08 24.91 4.35
CA ARG A 229 3.36 24.55 3.70
C ARG A 229 3.22 23.99 2.30
N LYS A 230 2.02 23.53 1.92
CA LYS A 230 1.78 22.79 0.67
C LYS A 230 0.64 23.37 -0.18
N GLN A 231 0.20 24.61 0.08
CA GLN A 231 -0.69 25.32 -0.81
C GLN A 231 -0.07 25.35 -2.23
N GLY A 232 -0.82 24.83 -3.21
CA GLY A 232 -0.41 24.80 -4.62
C GLY A 232 0.46 23.60 -5.07
N ARG A 233 0.97 22.75 -4.17
CA ARG A 233 1.83 21.60 -4.55
C ARG A 233 1.12 20.26 -4.68
N PHE A 234 -0.13 20.17 -4.26
CA PHE A 234 -0.90 18.93 -4.32
C PHE A 234 -1.84 18.98 -5.54
N VAL A 235 -1.41 18.39 -6.64
CA VAL A 235 -2.12 18.37 -7.94
C VAL A 235 -2.65 16.97 -8.27
N ALA A 236 -2.60 16.03 -7.32
CA ALA A 236 -3.06 14.68 -7.61
C ALA A 236 -4.57 14.64 -7.86
N ARG A 237 -4.97 14.05 -8.98
CA ARG A 237 -6.37 13.81 -9.37
C ARG A 237 -6.70 12.33 -9.14
N TYR A 238 -6.93 11.99 -7.88
CA TYR A 238 -7.23 10.61 -7.48
C TYR A 238 -8.63 10.17 -7.92
N SER A 239 -9.61 11.08 -7.82
CA SER A 239 -11.01 10.82 -8.15
C SER A 239 -11.20 10.25 -9.54
N GLU A 240 -10.54 10.83 -10.56
CA GLU A 240 -10.58 10.31 -11.93
C GLU A 240 -10.08 8.86 -12.02
N CYS A 241 -9.05 8.52 -11.24
CA CYS A 241 -8.51 7.16 -11.19
C CYS A 241 -9.52 6.19 -10.59
N TRP A 242 -10.07 6.55 -9.44
CA TRP A 242 -11.02 5.68 -8.74
C TRP A 242 -12.32 5.50 -9.50
N ILE A 243 -12.88 6.58 -10.08
CA ILE A 243 -14.08 6.52 -10.93
C ILE A 243 -13.82 5.63 -12.15
N SER A 244 -12.65 5.76 -12.81
CA SER A 244 -12.30 4.92 -13.96
C SER A 244 -12.12 3.43 -13.61
N ALA A 245 -11.85 3.14 -12.34
CA ALA A 245 -11.77 1.78 -11.80
C ALA A 245 -13.13 1.25 -11.27
N GLY A 246 -14.22 2.00 -11.43
CA GLY A 246 -15.55 1.66 -10.94
C GLY A 246 -15.80 2.05 -9.49
N GLY A 247 -15.01 2.97 -8.96
CA GLY A 247 -15.15 3.47 -7.59
C GLY A 247 -16.38 4.36 -7.43
N VAL A 248 -17.10 4.14 -6.35
CA VAL A 248 -18.27 4.93 -5.94
C VAL A 248 -17.88 5.82 -4.76
N TYR A 249 -18.11 7.13 -4.91
CA TYR A 249 -17.85 8.11 -3.85
C TYR A 249 -18.83 7.93 -2.70
N ASP A 250 -18.35 8.08 -1.48
CA ASP A 250 -19.09 7.85 -0.26
C ASP A 250 -19.07 9.14 0.60
N GLU A 251 -20.10 9.35 1.42
CA GLU A 251 -20.29 10.54 2.27
C GLU A 251 -19.11 10.82 3.22
N SER A 252 -18.29 9.80 3.53
CA SER A 252 -17.07 10.00 4.35
C SER A 252 -15.89 10.56 3.56
N GLY A 253 -16.08 10.91 2.28
CA GLY A 253 -15.05 11.52 1.45
C GLY A 253 -14.04 10.53 0.89
N VAL A 254 -14.41 9.26 0.77
CA VAL A 254 -13.59 8.20 0.17
C VAL A 254 -14.31 7.53 -0.99
N TYR A 255 -13.58 6.79 -1.79
CA TYR A 255 -14.12 5.93 -2.84
C TYR A 255 -14.16 4.48 -2.38
N ARG A 256 -15.24 3.77 -2.66
CA ARG A 256 -15.34 2.32 -2.52
C ARG A 256 -15.22 1.67 -3.90
N LEU A 257 -14.32 0.70 -4.01
CA LEU A 257 -14.14 -0.11 -5.21
C LEU A 257 -14.50 -1.56 -4.87
N SER A 258 -15.21 -2.22 -5.79
CA SER A 258 -15.53 -3.65 -5.67
C SER A 258 -14.30 -4.51 -5.96
N VAL A 259 -14.30 -5.71 -5.41
CA VAL A 259 -13.33 -6.76 -5.73
C VAL A 259 -14.12 -7.95 -6.28
N PRO A 260 -13.90 -8.32 -7.53
CA PRO A 260 -13.01 -7.76 -8.56
C PRO A 260 -13.45 -6.37 -9.07
N LEU A 261 -12.51 -5.66 -9.71
CA LEU A 261 -12.85 -4.41 -10.39
C LEU A 261 -13.71 -4.67 -11.64
N PRO A 262 -14.71 -3.79 -11.92
CA PRO A 262 -15.55 -3.94 -13.10
C PRO A 262 -14.75 -3.77 -14.39
N ARG A 263 -15.18 -4.48 -15.42
CA ARG A 263 -14.68 -4.36 -16.79
C ARG A 263 -15.84 -4.00 -17.72
N LYS A 264 -15.54 -3.42 -18.86
CA LYS A 264 -16.57 -3.18 -19.90
C LYS A 264 -17.00 -4.49 -20.50
N ASP A 265 -18.30 -4.66 -20.68
CA ASP A 265 -18.86 -5.82 -21.36
C ASP A 265 -18.47 -5.81 -22.85
N ALA A 266 -18.38 -7.01 -23.42
CA ALA A 266 -17.95 -7.15 -24.82
C ALA A 266 -18.90 -6.46 -25.81
N GLU A 267 -20.18 -6.36 -25.46
CA GLU A 267 -21.24 -5.71 -26.24
C GLU A 267 -21.08 -4.19 -26.28
N ASP A 268 -20.58 -3.58 -25.20
CA ASP A 268 -20.33 -2.15 -25.12
C ASP A 268 -19.06 -1.70 -25.85
N ILE A 269 -18.28 -2.66 -26.39
CA ILE A 269 -17.02 -2.36 -27.07
C ILE A 269 -17.25 -2.29 -28.57
N PRO A 270 -17.04 -1.10 -29.20
CA PRO A 270 -17.14 -0.96 -30.65
C PRO A 270 -16.27 -1.98 -31.38
N ALA A 271 -16.77 -2.56 -32.48
CA ALA A 271 -16.11 -3.63 -33.23
C ALA A 271 -14.63 -3.31 -33.56
N ARG A 272 -14.34 -2.07 -33.98
CA ARG A 272 -12.97 -1.58 -34.29
C ARG A 272 -12.01 -1.61 -33.11
N LYS A 273 -12.51 -1.60 -31.87
CA LYS A 273 -11.71 -1.59 -30.63
C LYS A 273 -11.60 -2.96 -29.96
N ARG A 274 -12.36 -3.96 -30.39
CA ARG A 274 -12.44 -5.28 -29.72
C ARG A 274 -11.07 -5.96 -29.61
N ALA A 275 -10.24 -5.87 -30.65
CA ALA A 275 -8.88 -6.45 -30.65
C ALA A 275 -7.96 -5.77 -29.61
N GLU A 276 -8.08 -4.45 -29.45
CA GLU A 276 -7.34 -3.69 -28.44
C GLU A 276 -7.79 -4.07 -27.02
N TYR A 277 -9.10 -4.14 -26.78
CA TYR A 277 -9.64 -4.52 -25.49
C TYR A 277 -9.31 -5.98 -25.12
N ARG A 278 -9.27 -6.89 -26.08
CA ARG A 278 -8.79 -8.27 -25.82
C ARG A 278 -7.36 -8.29 -25.29
N ARG A 279 -6.45 -7.55 -25.92
CA ARG A 279 -5.03 -7.45 -25.45
C ARG A 279 -4.93 -6.80 -24.08
N ARG A 280 -5.71 -5.74 -23.82
CA ARG A 280 -5.79 -5.08 -22.52
C ARG A 280 -6.29 -6.03 -21.44
N ASN A 281 -7.37 -6.75 -21.69
CA ASN A 281 -7.91 -7.71 -20.76
C ASN A 281 -6.95 -8.87 -20.51
N ALA A 282 -6.27 -9.38 -21.54
CA ALA A 282 -5.25 -10.43 -21.38
C ALA A 282 -4.11 -9.99 -20.45
N LEU A 283 -3.64 -8.74 -20.57
CA LEU A 283 -2.64 -8.19 -19.65
C LEU A 283 -3.19 -8.12 -18.21
N LEU A 284 -4.41 -7.62 -18.01
CA LEU A 284 -5.02 -7.55 -16.68
C LEU A 284 -5.23 -8.95 -16.08
N ASP A 285 -5.61 -9.93 -16.91
CA ASP A 285 -5.78 -11.34 -16.50
C ASP A 285 -4.45 -11.98 -16.12
N SER A 286 -3.38 -11.68 -16.86
CA SER A 286 -2.03 -12.13 -16.52
C SER A 286 -1.58 -11.60 -15.16
N ILE A 287 -1.75 -10.29 -14.91
CA ILE A 287 -1.45 -9.66 -13.60
C ILE A 287 -2.26 -10.32 -12.48
N ARG A 288 -3.57 -10.47 -12.67
CA ARG A 288 -4.47 -11.04 -11.68
C ARG A 288 -4.13 -12.50 -11.37
N SER A 289 -3.90 -13.31 -12.40
CA SER A 289 -3.56 -14.72 -12.27
C SER A 289 -2.20 -14.91 -11.59
N GLY A 290 -1.20 -14.09 -11.96
CA GLY A 290 0.11 -14.13 -11.32
C GLY A 290 0.03 -13.84 -9.81
N ILE A 291 -0.73 -12.82 -9.42
CA ILE A 291 -0.92 -12.47 -7.99
C ILE A 291 -1.72 -13.57 -7.26
N ARG A 292 -2.74 -14.16 -7.90
CA ARG A 292 -3.49 -15.29 -7.30
C ARG A 292 -2.63 -16.54 -7.08
N ASN A 293 -1.62 -16.76 -7.90
CA ASN A 293 -0.71 -17.90 -7.76
C ASN A 293 0.16 -17.81 -6.49
N ILE A 294 0.29 -16.65 -5.85
CA ILE A 294 0.95 -16.50 -4.54
C ILE A 294 0.40 -17.49 -3.51
N CYS A 295 -0.92 -17.77 -3.54
CA CYS A 295 -1.54 -18.74 -2.65
C CYS A 295 -1.14 -20.20 -2.96
N ARG A 296 -0.69 -20.50 -4.20
CA ARG A 296 -0.34 -21.86 -4.65
C ARG A 296 1.11 -22.20 -4.41
N ASP A 297 2.01 -21.22 -4.45
CA ASP A 297 3.45 -21.42 -4.26
C ASP A 297 3.81 -22.03 -2.89
N GLY A 298 2.95 -21.87 -1.88
CA GLY A 298 3.10 -22.49 -0.58
C GLY A 298 2.77 -24.00 -0.54
N LEU A 299 1.98 -24.49 -1.49
CA LEU A 299 1.61 -25.92 -1.54
C LEU A 299 2.74 -26.80 -2.11
N HIS A 300 3.60 -26.24 -2.96
CA HIS A 300 4.73 -26.96 -3.54
C HIS A 300 5.95 -27.03 -2.62
N SER A 301 6.14 -26.07 -1.71
CA SER A 301 7.26 -26.09 -0.76
C SER A 301 7.06 -27.09 0.40
N VAL A 302 5.82 -27.45 0.72
CA VAL A 302 5.52 -28.43 1.79
C VAL A 302 5.69 -29.87 1.31
N ASN A 303 5.44 -30.14 0.02
CA ASN A 303 5.59 -31.49 -0.55
C ASN A 303 7.05 -31.84 -0.91
N GLY A 304 7.95 -30.86 -1.05
CA GLY A 304 9.37 -31.09 -1.31
C GLY A 304 10.18 -31.52 -0.09
N CYS A 305 9.72 -31.17 1.13
CA CYS A 305 10.47 -31.50 2.36
C CYS A 305 10.13 -32.88 2.97
N GLN A 306 9.07 -33.53 2.52
CA GLN A 306 8.71 -34.88 3.01
C GLN A 306 9.36 -36.04 2.23
N ALA A 307 10.01 -35.76 1.09
CA ALA A 307 10.63 -36.81 0.26
C ALA A 307 12.09 -37.10 0.58
N GLU A 308 12.75 -36.34 1.44
CA GLU A 308 14.19 -36.55 1.76
C GLU A 308 14.47 -37.30 3.08
N TRP A 309 13.45 -37.73 3.84
CA TRP A 309 13.62 -38.45 5.09
C TRP A 309 13.29 -39.97 4.99
N LEU A 310 13.13 -40.51 3.77
CA LEU A 310 12.88 -41.93 3.53
C LEU A 310 13.84 -42.51 2.47
N LYS A 311 15.14 -42.23 2.60
CA LYS A 311 16.17 -43.03 1.94
C LYS A 311 17.31 -43.30 2.90
#